data_b971785c17ba2216a3cbf99d5465304a
#
_entry.id   b971785c17ba2216a3cbf99d5465304a
#
_cell.length_a   1.000
_cell.length_b   1.000
_cell.length_c   1.000
_cell.angle_alpha   90.00
_cell.angle_beta   90.00
_cell.angle_gamma   90.00
#
_symmetry.space_group_name_H-M   'P 1'
#
loop_
_entity.id
_entity.type
_entity.pdbx_description
1 polymer ?
#
loop_
_entity_poly.entity_id
_entity_poly.type
_entity_poly.pdbx_seq_one_letter_code
_entity_poly.pdbx_strand_id
1 'polypeptide(L)'
;VQEDAERTRLLRETLAAAPGWAAALWIAFRVFGSSVVVPVVEEMAIRGGLMRLLDAVTRPALPGRLSLAAAVVVSSTAFALLHVDVAAALVAGLAYGALAAWRGAIGDAVVAHAVTNFMIALHVLALGEWHLW
;
A
#
# COMPACT_ATOMS: atom_id res chain seq x y z
N VAL A 1 -20.01 5.20 -3.31
CA VAL A 1 -20.13 6.47 -4.11
C VAL A 1 -20.72 7.61 -3.29
N GLN A 2 -21.95 7.48 -2.69
CA GLN A 2 -22.53 8.57 -1.86
C GLN A 2 -21.78 8.77 -0.55
N GLU A 3 -21.40 7.67 0.13
CA GLU A 3 -20.65 7.71 1.38
C GLU A 3 -19.26 8.33 1.19
N ASP A 4 -18.58 8.00 0.10
CA ASP A 4 -17.24 8.56 -0.21
C ASP A 4 -17.32 10.06 -0.50
N ALA A 5 -18.36 10.53 -1.20
CA ALA A 5 -18.58 11.93 -1.45
C ALA A 5 -18.87 12.72 -0.16
N GLU A 6 -19.64 12.14 0.77
CA GLU A 6 -19.93 12.74 2.06
C GLU A 6 -18.69 12.80 2.95
N ARG A 7 -17.90 11.73 3.03
CA ARG A 7 -16.63 11.71 3.78
C ARG A 7 -15.65 12.76 3.22
N THR A 8 -15.52 12.84 1.90
CA THR A 8 -14.71 13.87 1.22
C THR A 8 -15.14 15.28 1.59
N ARG A 9 -16.45 15.56 1.57
CA ARG A 9 -17.00 16.86 1.93
C ARG A 9 -16.70 17.21 3.38
N LEU A 10 -17.00 16.30 4.31
CA LEU A 10 -16.77 16.50 5.75
C LEU A 10 -15.31 16.77 6.07
N LEU A 11 -14.39 16.03 5.42
CA LEU A 11 -12.96 16.22 5.60
C LEU A 11 -12.51 17.60 5.11
N ARG A 12 -12.98 18.04 3.93
CA ARG A 12 -12.69 19.38 3.39
C ARG A 12 -13.20 20.49 4.31
N GLU A 13 -14.46 20.38 4.77
CA GLU A 13 -15.07 21.35 5.69
C GLU A 13 -14.30 21.42 7.01
N THR A 14 -13.92 20.28 7.56
CA THR A 14 -13.15 20.19 8.81
C THR A 14 -11.76 20.84 8.65
N LEU A 15 -11.04 20.54 7.56
CA LEU A 15 -9.73 21.13 7.31
C LEU A 15 -9.81 22.63 7.02
N ALA A 16 -10.86 23.08 6.33
CA ALA A 16 -11.08 24.50 6.07
C ALA A 16 -11.47 25.30 7.33
N ALA A 17 -12.16 24.67 8.29
CA ALA A 17 -12.51 25.29 9.56
C ALA A 17 -11.36 25.26 10.59
N ALA A 18 -10.37 24.39 10.41
CA ALA A 18 -9.24 24.27 11.32
C ALA A 18 -8.24 25.46 11.16
N PRO A 19 -7.52 25.84 12.23
CA PRO A 19 -6.40 26.76 12.10
C PRO A 19 -5.38 26.22 11.07
N GLY A 20 -4.85 27.10 10.21
CA GLY A 20 -3.99 26.70 9.09
C GLY A 20 -2.79 25.81 9.49
N TRP A 21 -2.18 26.08 10.65
CA TRP A 21 -1.10 25.25 11.17
C TRP A 21 -1.58 23.83 11.56
N ALA A 22 -2.81 23.69 12.09
CA ALA A 22 -3.36 22.40 12.48
C ALA A 22 -3.72 21.56 11.25
N ALA A 23 -4.32 22.16 10.24
CA ALA A 23 -4.58 21.53 8.95
C ALA A 23 -3.26 21.07 8.28
N ALA A 24 -2.23 21.94 8.27
CA ALA A 24 -0.92 21.60 7.72
C ALA A 24 -0.25 20.43 8.45
N LEU A 25 -0.29 20.42 9.79
CA LEU A 25 0.23 19.30 10.59
C LEU A 25 -0.52 18.00 10.31
N TRP A 26 -1.85 18.04 10.24
CA TRP A 26 -2.65 16.86 9.93
C TRP A 26 -2.28 16.28 8.56
N ILE A 27 -2.19 17.13 7.52
CA ILE A 27 -1.76 16.72 6.17
C ILE A 27 -0.35 16.13 6.22
N ALA A 28 0.60 16.76 6.90
CA ALA A 28 1.96 16.26 7.00
C ALA A 28 2.03 14.88 7.67
N PHE A 29 1.32 14.67 8.77
CA PHE A 29 1.25 13.37 9.43
C PHE A 29 0.53 12.32 8.57
N ARG A 30 -0.52 12.72 7.85
CA ARG A 30 -1.23 11.82 6.94
C ARG A 30 -0.34 11.37 5.79
N VAL A 31 0.36 12.30 5.13
CA VAL A 31 1.31 12.01 4.05
C VAL A 31 2.45 11.13 4.56
N PHE A 32 3.07 11.48 5.68
CA PHE A 32 4.16 10.69 6.27
C PHE A 32 3.70 9.28 6.64
N GLY A 33 2.57 9.18 7.33
CA GLY A 33 2.00 7.88 7.72
C GLY A 33 1.72 6.98 6.52
N SER A 34 0.98 7.50 5.53
CA SER A 34 0.60 6.71 4.35
C SER A 34 1.78 6.40 3.43
N SER A 35 2.78 7.31 3.30
CA SER A 35 3.87 7.14 2.34
C SER A 35 5.14 6.51 2.92
N VAL A 36 5.28 6.48 4.25
CA VAL A 36 6.48 5.93 4.90
C VAL A 36 6.12 4.79 5.84
N VAL A 37 5.27 5.05 6.83
CA VAL A 37 5.00 4.07 7.89
C VAL A 37 4.22 2.87 7.34
N VAL A 38 3.13 3.13 6.62
CA VAL A 38 2.27 2.06 6.07
C VAL A 38 3.06 1.15 5.12
N PRO A 39 3.79 1.65 4.10
CA PRO A 39 4.61 0.79 3.23
C PRO A 39 5.62 -0.06 3.98
N VAL A 40 6.30 0.49 4.97
CA VAL A 40 7.27 -0.29 5.77
C VAL A 40 6.59 -1.44 6.48
N VAL A 41 5.49 -1.16 7.19
CA VAL A 41 4.76 -2.17 7.98
C VAL A 41 4.16 -3.24 7.07
N GLU A 42 3.51 -2.84 5.98
CA GLU A 42 2.83 -3.75 5.06
C GLU A 42 3.83 -4.64 4.31
N GLU A 43 4.93 -4.07 3.79
CA GLU A 43 5.93 -4.88 3.10
C GLU A 43 6.66 -5.83 4.06
N MET A 44 6.91 -5.43 5.31
CA MET A 44 7.45 -6.34 6.32
C MET A 44 6.48 -7.49 6.63
N ALA A 45 5.20 -7.22 6.78
CA ALA A 45 4.19 -8.23 7.07
C ALA A 45 3.95 -9.16 5.87
N ILE A 46 3.75 -8.59 4.68
CA ILE A 46 3.33 -9.35 3.50
C ILE A 46 4.53 -10.00 2.80
N ARG A 47 5.60 -9.25 2.48
CA ARG A 47 6.77 -9.79 1.76
C ARG A 47 7.80 -10.37 2.70
N GLY A 48 8.06 -9.71 3.82
CA GLY A 48 8.96 -10.20 4.85
C GLY A 48 8.42 -11.40 5.61
N GLY A 49 7.12 -11.42 5.91
CA GLY A 49 6.43 -12.47 6.66
C GLY A 49 5.70 -13.47 5.76
N LEU A 50 4.50 -13.12 5.31
CA LEU A 50 3.58 -14.05 4.63
C LEU A 50 4.18 -14.70 3.38
N MET A 51 4.76 -13.92 2.46
CA MET A 51 5.33 -14.44 1.22
C MET A 51 6.47 -15.42 1.49
N ARG A 52 7.37 -15.11 2.42
CA ARG A 52 8.47 -16.01 2.80
C ARG A 52 7.99 -17.28 3.47
N LEU A 53 6.97 -17.18 4.34
CA LEU A 53 6.35 -18.35 4.96
C LEU A 53 5.71 -19.26 3.91
N LEU A 54 4.94 -18.70 2.98
CA LEU A 54 4.32 -19.45 1.90
C LEU A 54 5.36 -20.15 1.03
N ASP A 55 6.43 -19.47 0.62
CA ASP A 55 7.52 -20.08 -0.13
C ASP A 55 8.18 -21.22 0.65
N ALA A 56 8.48 -21.02 1.93
CA ALA A 56 9.11 -22.05 2.76
C ALA A 56 8.23 -23.29 2.91
N VAL A 57 6.92 -23.14 3.10
CA VAL A 57 5.98 -24.25 3.28
C VAL A 57 5.71 -25.01 1.97
N THR A 58 5.67 -24.30 0.83
CA THR A 58 5.37 -24.94 -0.47
C THR A 58 6.60 -25.49 -1.17
N ARG A 59 7.80 -25.02 -0.85
CA ARG A 59 9.07 -25.44 -1.46
C ARG A 59 9.37 -26.95 -1.43
N PRO A 60 9.00 -27.73 -0.39
CA PRO A 60 9.18 -29.18 -0.40
C PRO A 60 8.34 -29.90 -1.44
N ALA A 61 7.18 -29.34 -1.82
CA ALA A 61 6.24 -29.94 -2.76
C ALA A 61 6.33 -29.38 -4.19
N LEU A 62 6.91 -28.18 -4.36
CA LEU A 62 6.97 -27.48 -5.65
C LEU A 62 8.41 -27.14 -6.03
N PRO A 63 8.76 -27.14 -7.34
CA PRO A 63 10.01 -26.56 -7.80
C PRO A 63 10.18 -25.13 -7.28
N GLY A 64 11.39 -24.76 -6.84
CA GLY A 64 11.63 -23.50 -6.13
C GLY A 64 11.10 -22.24 -6.84
N ARG A 65 11.12 -22.20 -8.19
CA ARG A 65 10.54 -21.08 -8.96
C ARG A 65 9.02 -21.05 -8.90
N LEU A 66 8.35 -22.21 -8.89
CA LEU A 66 6.91 -22.31 -8.77
C LEU A 66 6.44 -22.00 -7.35
N SER A 67 7.17 -22.48 -6.35
CA SER A 67 6.94 -22.15 -4.94
C SER A 67 6.96 -20.62 -4.73
N LEU A 68 8.03 -19.97 -5.19
CA LEU A 68 8.16 -18.52 -5.06
C LEU A 68 7.07 -17.74 -5.84
N ALA A 69 6.75 -18.18 -7.07
CA ALA A 69 5.68 -17.55 -7.85
C ALA A 69 4.32 -17.70 -7.18
N ALA A 70 4.00 -18.88 -6.64
CA ALA A 70 2.77 -19.10 -5.88
C ALA A 70 2.73 -18.20 -4.62
N ALA A 71 3.84 -18.09 -3.90
CA ALA A 71 3.94 -17.23 -2.73
C ALA A 71 3.72 -15.74 -3.09
N VAL A 72 4.27 -15.26 -4.21
CA VAL A 72 4.01 -13.89 -4.72
C VAL A 72 2.53 -13.70 -5.01
N VAL A 73 1.89 -14.60 -5.76
CA VAL A 73 0.48 -14.47 -6.14
C VAL A 73 -0.42 -14.48 -4.90
N VAL A 74 -0.26 -15.46 -4.01
CA VAL A 74 -1.12 -15.61 -2.82
C VAL A 74 -0.93 -14.43 -1.86
N SER A 75 0.30 -14.02 -1.59
CA SER A 75 0.55 -12.88 -0.71
C SER A 75 0.06 -11.56 -1.30
N SER A 76 0.15 -11.38 -2.63
CA SER A 76 -0.38 -10.20 -3.32
C SER A 76 -1.91 -10.18 -3.34
N THR A 77 -2.55 -11.33 -3.44
CA THR A 77 -4.01 -11.44 -3.30
C THR A 77 -4.44 -11.08 -1.87
N ALA A 78 -3.75 -11.60 -0.85
CA ALA A 78 -4.02 -11.24 0.53
C ALA A 78 -3.83 -9.72 0.77
N PHE A 79 -2.78 -9.13 0.22
CA PHE A 79 -2.55 -7.69 0.25
C PHE A 79 -3.71 -6.92 -0.39
N ALA A 80 -4.15 -7.33 -1.59
CA ALA A 80 -5.21 -6.67 -2.32
C ALA A 80 -6.55 -6.68 -1.56
N LEU A 81 -6.89 -7.78 -0.90
CA LEU A 81 -8.12 -7.92 -0.12
C LEU A 81 -8.19 -7.01 1.12
N LEU A 82 -7.08 -6.42 1.53
CA LEU A 82 -7.02 -5.43 2.61
C LEU A 82 -7.27 -3.99 2.13
N HIS A 83 -7.42 -3.78 0.81
CA HIS A 83 -7.56 -2.47 0.20
C HIS A 83 -8.97 -2.26 -0.38
N VAL A 84 -9.38 -1.00 -0.44
CA VAL A 84 -10.69 -0.62 -1.01
C VAL A 84 -10.72 -0.88 -2.52
N ASP A 85 -9.69 -0.46 -3.25
CA ASP A 85 -9.51 -0.78 -4.66
C ASP A 85 -8.69 -2.07 -4.80
N VAL A 86 -9.40 -3.20 -4.74
CA VAL A 86 -8.81 -4.53 -4.83
C VAL A 86 -8.03 -4.74 -6.14
N ALA A 87 -8.53 -4.21 -7.26
CA ALA A 87 -7.90 -4.42 -8.57
C ALA A 87 -6.57 -3.67 -8.67
N ALA A 88 -6.55 -2.39 -8.32
CA ALA A 88 -5.33 -1.59 -8.30
C ALA A 88 -4.31 -2.14 -7.29
N ALA A 89 -4.78 -2.52 -6.10
CA ALA A 89 -3.93 -3.10 -5.06
C ALA A 89 -3.36 -4.47 -5.46
N LEU A 90 -4.09 -5.29 -6.24
CA LEU A 90 -3.57 -6.55 -6.76
C LEU A 90 -2.41 -6.32 -7.74
N VAL A 91 -2.58 -5.38 -8.67
CA VAL A 91 -1.53 -5.02 -9.64
C VAL A 91 -0.28 -4.49 -8.92
N ALA A 92 -0.46 -3.57 -7.99
CA ALA A 92 0.63 -3.03 -7.17
C ALA A 92 1.29 -4.13 -6.33
N GLY A 93 0.48 -4.97 -5.68
CA GLY A 93 0.94 -6.09 -4.87
C GLY A 93 1.77 -7.10 -5.65
N LEU A 94 1.36 -7.45 -6.86
CA LEU A 94 2.13 -8.33 -7.75
C LEU A 94 3.47 -7.68 -8.16
N ALA A 95 3.47 -6.38 -8.46
CA ALA A 95 4.68 -5.65 -8.81
C ALA A 95 5.68 -5.62 -7.64
N TYR A 96 5.23 -5.29 -6.42
CA TYR A 96 6.08 -5.26 -5.22
C TYR A 96 6.57 -6.67 -4.86
N GLY A 97 5.69 -7.69 -4.95
CA GLY A 97 6.04 -9.08 -4.69
C GLY A 97 7.08 -9.61 -5.69
N ALA A 98 6.90 -9.32 -6.98
CA ALA A 98 7.87 -9.67 -8.02
C ALA A 98 9.22 -8.97 -7.80
N LEU A 99 9.19 -7.69 -7.42
CA LEU A 99 10.39 -6.91 -7.12
C LEU A 99 11.15 -7.50 -5.92
N ALA A 100 10.45 -7.82 -4.83
CA ALA A 100 11.03 -8.45 -3.65
C ALA A 100 11.61 -9.84 -3.96
N ALA A 101 10.91 -10.64 -4.78
CA ALA A 101 11.38 -11.96 -5.23
C ALA A 101 12.61 -11.86 -6.12
N TRP A 102 12.64 -10.90 -7.05
CA TRP A 102 13.78 -10.68 -7.94
C TRP A 102 15.02 -10.19 -7.19
N ARG A 103 14.86 -9.25 -6.28
CA ARG A 103 15.96 -8.65 -5.51
C ARG A 103 16.42 -9.51 -4.33
N GLY A 104 15.59 -10.45 -3.88
CA GLY A 104 15.85 -11.24 -2.68
C GLY A 104 15.77 -10.44 -1.37
N ALA A 105 15.30 -9.19 -1.44
CA ALA A 105 15.18 -8.24 -0.33
C ALA A 105 13.92 -7.39 -0.46
N ILE A 106 13.35 -6.98 0.68
CA ILE A 106 12.10 -6.20 0.71
C ILE A 106 12.30 -4.70 0.52
N GLY A 107 13.53 -4.19 0.67
CA GLY A 107 13.81 -2.75 0.66
C GLY A 107 13.33 -2.04 -0.60
N ASP A 108 13.57 -2.62 -1.77
CA ASP A 108 13.14 -2.03 -3.04
C ASP A 108 11.61 -2.03 -3.18
N ALA A 109 10.93 -3.07 -2.66
CA ALA A 109 9.47 -3.12 -2.60
C ALA A 109 8.90 -2.04 -1.66
N VAL A 110 9.51 -1.84 -0.50
CA VAL A 110 9.16 -0.74 0.43
C VAL A 110 9.29 0.62 -0.27
N VAL A 111 10.39 0.86 -0.97
CA VAL A 111 10.60 2.13 -1.69
C VAL A 111 9.58 2.30 -2.82
N ALA A 112 9.34 1.27 -3.62
CA ALA A 112 8.35 1.33 -4.70
C ALA A 112 6.94 1.61 -4.16
N HIS A 113 6.53 0.94 -3.08
CA HIS A 113 5.26 1.17 -2.42
C HIS A 113 5.18 2.59 -1.82
N ALA A 114 6.22 3.04 -1.12
CA ALA A 114 6.30 4.40 -0.57
C ALA A 114 6.15 5.48 -1.66
N VAL A 115 6.82 5.32 -2.79
CA VAL A 115 6.70 6.22 -3.94
C VAL A 115 5.28 6.21 -4.50
N THR A 116 4.67 5.05 -4.67
CA THR A 116 3.27 4.94 -5.15
C THR A 116 2.32 5.70 -4.22
N ASN A 117 2.39 5.47 -2.91
CA ASN A 117 1.53 6.14 -1.94
C ASN A 117 1.80 7.65 -1.88
N PHE A 118 3.06 8.07 -1.99
CA PHE A 118 3.39 9.49 -2.08
C PHE A 118 2.81 10.16 -3.33
N MET A 119 2.86 9.50 -4.48
CA MET A 119 2.25 10.01 -5.71
C MET A 119 0.72 10.12 -5.61
N ILE A 120 0.07 9.15 -4.95
CA ILE A 120 -1.36 9.22 -4.63
C ILE A 120 -1.64 10.41 -3.70
N ALA A 121 -0.82 10.61 -2.67
CA ALA A 121 -0.95 11.75 -1.76
C ALA A 121 -0.84 13.09 -2.50
N LEU A 122 0.15 13.23 -3.39
CA LEU A 122 0.29 14.43 -4.24
C LEU A 122 -0.93 14.64 -5.15
N HIS A 123 -1.44 13.57 -5.75
CA HIS A 123 -2.64 13.60 -6.59
C HIS A 123 -3.86 14.08 -5.80
N VAL A 124 -4.09 13.52 -4.61
CA VAL A 124 -5.19 13.93 -3.70
C VAL A 124 -5.09 15.41 -3.35
N LEU A 125 -3.88 15.88 -2.99
CA LEU A 125 -3.68 17.27 -2.61
C LEU A 125 -3.83 18.24 -3.78
N ALA A 126 -3.39 17.84 -4.99
CA ALA A 126 -3.45 18.68 -6.18
C ALA A 126 -4.87 18.77 -6.78
N LEU A 127 -5.59 17.65 -6.82
CA LEU A 127 -6.91 17.57 -7.46
C LEU A 127 -8.09 17.56 -6.46
N GLY A 128 -7.79 17.39 -5.19
CA GLY A 128 -8.79 17.34 -4.13
C GLY A 128 -9.65 16.08 -4.13
N GLU A 129 -9.11 14.97 -4.61
CA GLU A 129 -9.80 13.68 -4.68
C GLU A 129 -9.62 12.88 -3.36
N TRP A 130 -10.13 13.44 -2.29
CA TRP A 130 -9.96 12.94 -0.92
C TRP A 130 -10.55 11.54 -0.68
N HIS A 131 -11.38 11.03 -1.59
CA HIS A 131 -11.91 9.67 -1.52
C HIS A 131 -10.84 8.58 -1.70
N LEU A 132 -9.67 8.95 -2.22
CA LEU A 132 -8.52 8.05 -2.36
C LEU A 132 -7.69 7.91 -1.07
N TRP A 133 -8.12 8.62 -0.02
CA TRP A 133 -7.38 8.64 1.26
C TRP A 133 -8.11 7.97 2.41
#